data_e523cbd1722dc838bc88eee8e2e06804
#
_entry.id   e523cbd1722dc838bc88eee8e2e06804
#
_cell.length_a   1.000
_cell.length_b   1.000
_cell.length_c   1.000
_cell.angle_alpha   90.00
_cell.angle_beta   90.00
_cell.angle_gamma   90.00
#
_symmetry.space_group_name_H-M   'P 1'
#
loop_
_entity.id
_entity.type
_entity.pdbx_description
1 polymer ?
#
loop_
_entity_poly.entity_id
_entity_poly.type
_entity_poly.pdbx_seq_one_letter_code
_entity_poly.pdbx_strand_id
1 'polypeptide(L)'
;GEITFDFISPIESIKNVQLGQPVPINIENGIAAMAMAQLSGCTAEELKYGMKTYGGVDRRFDFKIKTDKLVFLSDYAHHPKEIYQSAKSIRELYKDKHITAIFQPHLYTRTRDFYKDFAEALSLLDEVVLTEIYPARELPIEGVTSQLIYDNLKEGVKKEMIHKDDVLHFVKTHDFEVLIVLGAGALDNQVPQITKLLNSKS
;
A
#
# COMPACT_ATOMS: atom_id res chain seq x y z
N GLY A 1 8.74 -0.85 -12.23
CA GLY A 1 9.10 -2.07 -12.93
C GLY A 1 7.89 -2.72 -13.58
N GLU A 2 8.13 -3.58 -14.52
CA GLU A 2 7.09 -4.42 -15.13
C GLU A 2 7.18 -5.82 -14.51
N ILE A 3 6.04 -6.47 -14.32
CA ILE A 3 5.97 -7.86 -13.90
C ILE A 3 5.31 -8.64 -15.02
N THR A 4 5.96 -9.72 -15.46
CA THR A 4 5.44 -10.68 -16.42
C THR A 4 5.47 -12.08 -15.81
N PHE A 5 4.50 -12.92 -16.18
CA PHE A 5 4.42 -14.31 -15.75
C PHE A 5 3.84 -15.19 -16.85
N ASP A 6 4.00 -16.50 -16.72
CA ASP A 6 3.38 -17.49 -17.59
C ASP A 6 2.16 -18.09 -16.88
N PHE A 7 0.99 -18.04 -17.52
CA PHE A 7 -0.22 -18.70 -17.04
C PHE A 7 -0.33 -20.08 -17.69
N ILE A 8 -0.25 -21.12 -16.87
CA ILE A 8 -0.33 -22.52 -17.32
C ILE A 8 -1.58 -23.16 -16.73
N SER A 9 -2.49 -23.57 -17.59
CA SER A 9 -3.73 -24.26 -17.23
C SER A 9 -3.85 -25.58 -17.99
N PRO A 10 -4.78 -26.46 -17.59
CA PRO A 10 -5.09 -27.69 -18.34
C PRO A 10 -5.62 -27.43 -19.77
N ILE A 11 -6.13 -26.20 -20.03
CA ILE A 11 -6.72 -25.83 -21.31
C ILE A 11 -5.63 -25.32 -22.26
N GLU A 12 -4.79 -24.38 -21.79
CA GLU A 12 -3.79 -23.70 -22.60
C GLU A 12 -2.68 -23.10 -21.73
N SER A 13 -1.49 -22.97 -22.32
CA SER A 13 -0.36 -22.23 -21.73
C SER A 13 -0.22 -20.88 -22.40
N ILE A 14 -0.39 -19.80 -21.64
CA ILE A 14 -0.31 -18.42 -22.10
C ILE A 14 0.97 -17.79 -21.53
N LYS A 15 1.95 -17.52 -22.39
CA LYS A 15 3.25 -16.98 -21.96
C LYS A 15 3.31 -15.47 -22.01
N ASN A 16 4.20 -14.89 -21.17
CA ASN A 16 4.49 -13.47 -21.13
C ASN A 16 3.24 -12.61 -20.88
N VAL A 17 2.44 -12.99 -19.87
CA VAL A 17 1.32 -12.19 -19.41
C VAL A 17 1.87 -11.02 -18.60
N GLN A 18 1.59 -9.79 -19.02
CA GLN A 18 2.03 -8.58 -18.34
C GLN A 18 0.96 -8.14 -17.33
N LEU A 19 1.38 -7.81 -16.09
CA LEU A 19 0.51 -7.19 -15.11
C LEU A 19 0.39 -5.68 -15.35
N GLY A 20 -0.82 -5.16 -15.45
CA GLY A 20 -1.08 -3.71 -15.47
C GLY A 20 -0.73 -3.04 -14.15
N GLN A 21 -0.96 -3.73 -13.04
CA GLN A 21 -0.51 -3.34 -11.69
C GLN A 21 0.64 -4.25 -11.24
N PRO A 22 1.92 -3.80 -11.32
CA PRO A 22 3.08 -4.64 -11.09
C PRO A 22 3.38 -4.85 -9.60
N VAL A 23 2.48 -5.56 -8.92
CA VAL A 23 2.60 -5.96 -7.51
C VAL A 23 2.60 -7.49 -7.44
N PRO A 24 3.57 -8.14 -6.77
CA PRO A 24 3.69 -9.60 -6.75
C PRO A 24 2.41 -10.34 -6.35
N ILE A 25 1.67 -9.84 -5.36
CA ILE A 25 0.39 -10.44 -4.94
C ILE A 25 -0.66 -10.46 -6.06
N ASN A 26 -0.55 -9.56 -7.04
CA ASN A 26 -1.47 -9.53 -8.17
C ASN A 26 -1.21 -10.65 -9.18
N ILE A 27 -0.09 -11.38 -9.08
CA ILE A 27 0.11 -12.60 -9.88
C ILE A 27 -0.91 -13.65 -9.47
N GLU A 28 -1.07 -13.92 -8.17
CA GLU A 28 -2.03 -14.90 -7.66
C GLU A 28 -3.47 -14.48 -7.97
N ASN A 29 -3.80 -13.22 -7.76
CA ASN A 29 -5.11 -12.67 -8.12
C ASN A 29 -5.37 -12.77 -9.63
N GLY A 30 -4.36 -12.48 -10.44
CA GLY A 30 -4.40 -12.56 -11.90
C GLY A 30 -4.61 -13.99 -12.40
N ILE A 31 -3.91 -14.97 -11.80
CA ILE A 31 -4.09 -16.39 -12.12
C ILE A 31 -5.53 -16.81 -11.86
N ALA A 32 -6.10 -16.45 -10.73
CA ALA A 32 -7.48 -16.77 -10.39
C ALA A 32 -8.47 -16.11 -11.37
N ALA A 33 -8.28 -14.83 -11.67
CA ALA A 33 -9.10 -14.10 -12.63
C ALA A 33 -9.02 -14.68 -14.04
N MET A 34 -7.81 -14.99 -14.52
CA MET A 34 -7.59 -15.60 -15.83
C MET A 34 -8.21 -16.99 -15.94
N ALA A 35 -8.11 -17.81 -14.90
CA ALA A 35 -8.73 -19.13 -14.86
C ALA A 35 -10.25 -19.04 -14.99
N MET A 36 -10.90 -18.14 -14.26
CA MET A 36 -12.34 -17.93 -14.35
C MET A 36 -12.76 -17.40 -15.73
N ALA A 37 -12.03 -16.44 -16.27
CA ALA A 37 -12.31 -15.88 -17.59
C ALA A 37 -12.10 -16.91 -18.72
N GLN A 38 -11.04 -17.74 -18.61
CA GLN A 38 -10.79 -18.84 -19.56
C GLN A 38 -11.93 -19.87 -19.54
N LEU A 39 -12.42 -20.27 -18.36
CA LEU A 39 -13.58 -21.15 -18.23
C LEU A 39 -14.87 -20.51 -18.77
N SER A 40 -14.93 -19.19 -18.83
CA SER A 40 -16.04 -18.43 -19.42
C SER A 40 -15.90 -18.21 -20.93
N GLY A 41 -14.85 -18.76 -21.56
CA GLY A 41 -14.65 -18.75 -23.00
C GLY A 41 -13.78 -17.60 -23.54
N CYS A 42 -13.10 -16.84 -22.67
CA CYS A 42 -12.15 -15.82 -23.12
C CYS A 42 -10.92 -16.45 -23.80
N THR A 43 -10.49 -15.82 -24.87
CA THR A 43 -9.29 -16.21 -25.63
C THR A 43 -7.98 -15.78 -24.93
N ALA A 44 -6.86 -16.38 -25.28
CA ALA A 44 -5.53 -16.00 -24.77
C ALA A 44 -5.22 -14.50 -24.98
N GLU A 45 -5.58 -13.96 -26.13
CA GLU A 45 -5.35 -12.55 -26.45
C GLU A 45 -6.20 -11.61 -25.57
N GLU A 46 -7.47 -11.96 -25.35
CA GLU A 46 -8.35 -11.20 -24.45
C GLU A 46 -7.85 -11.23 -23.00
N LEU A 47 -7.36 -12.40 -22.55
CA LEU A 47 -6.78 -12.56 -21.22
C LEU A 47 -5.51 -11.71 -21.05
N LYS A 48 -4.59 -11.74 -22.03
CA LYS A 48 -3.40 -10.88 -22.02
C LYS A 48 -3.75 -9.40 -22.04
N TYR A 49 -4.69 -9.01 -22.87
CA TYR A 49 -5.16 -7.63 -22.97
C TYR A 49 -5.76 -7.16 -21.66
N GLY A 50 -6.68 -7.94 -21.09
CA GLY A 50 -7.32 -7.63 -19.81
C GLY A 50 -6.30 -7.48 -18.68
N MET A 51 -5.34 -8.41 -18.57
CA MET A 51 -4.30 -8.34 -17.53
C MET A 51 -3.40 -7.12 -17.68
N LYS A 52 -3.01 -6.78 -18.90
CA LYS A 52 -2.15 -5.63 -19.19
C LYS A 52 -2.85 -4.29 -18.93
N THR A 53 -4.11 -4.19 -19.28
CA THR A 53 -4.87 -2.93 -19.19
C THR A 53 -5.59 -2.74 -17.86
N TYR A 54 -5.59 -3.76 -17.00
CA TYR A 54 -6.21 -3.67 -15.69
C TYR A 54 -5.47 -2.66 -14.81
N GLY A 55 -6.14 -1.56 -14.50
CA GLY A 55 -5.59 -0.43 -13.72
C GLY A 55 -5.60 -0.64 -12.21
N GLY A 56 -6.05 -1.79 -11.72
CA GLY A 56 -6.17 -2.05 -10.28
C GLY A 56 -7.55 -1.70 -9.71
N VAL A 57 -7.62 -1.70 -8.40
CA VAL A 57 -8.79 -1.30 -7.61
C VAL A 57 -8.41 -0.08 -6.79
N ASP A 58 -9.30 0.91 -6.73
CA ASP A 58 -9.12 2.07 -5.86
C ASP A 58 -8.76 1.63 -4.43
N ARG A 59 -7.79 2.31 -3.83
CA ARG A 59 -7.33 2.04 -2.48
C ARG A 59 -6.64 0.68 -2.27
N ARG A 60 -6.23 0.00 -3.34
CA ARG A 60 -5.47 -1.25 -3.27
C ARG A 60 -4.16 -1.11 -4.03
N PHE A 61 -3.07 -0.77 -3.32
CA PHE A 61 -1.78 -0.42 -3.91
C PHE A 61 -1.92 0.55 -5.09
N ASP A 62 -2.71 1.57 -4.86
CA ASP A 62 -3.27 2.47 -5.88
C ASP A 62 -2.34 3.66 -6.11
N PHE A 63 -1.69 3.71 -7.25
CA PHE A 63 -0.81 4.79 -7.66
C PHE A 63 -1.61 6.05 -8.03
N LYS A 64 -1.51 7.09 -7.22
CA LYS A 64 -2.11 8.40 -7.48
C LYS A 64 -1.17 9.32 -8.25
N ILE A 65 0.15 9.19 -8.04
CA ILE A 65 1.21 9.89 -8.80
C ILE A 65 2.31 8.88 -9.07
N LYS A 66 2.78 8.83 -10.32
CA LYS A 66 3.89 7.95 -10.72
C LYS A 66 4.76 8.68 -11.73
N THR A 67 5.76 9.39 -11.23
CA THR A 67 6.77 10.09 -12.02
C THR A 67 8.18 9.65 -11.59
N ASP A 68 9.21 10.05 -12.32
CA ASP A 68 10.60 9.75 -11.95
C ASP A 68 11.02 10.43 -10.64
N LYS A 69 10.44 11.60 -10.34
CA LYS A 69 10.78 12.41 -9.16
C LYS A 69 9.96 12.04 -7.94
N LEU A 70 8.68 11.74 -8.13
CA LEU A 70 7.73 11.53 -7.05
C LEU A 70 6.81 10.35 -7.38
N VAL A 71 6.68 9.45 -6.42
CA VAL A 71 5.67 8.40 -6.45
C VAL A 71 4.76 8.58 -5.23
N PHE A 72 3.46 8.61 -5.45
CA PHE A 72 2.47 8.61 -4.37
C PHE A 72 1.46 7.52 -4.62
N LEU A 73 1.23 6.71 -3.59
CA LEU A 73 0.22 5.65 -3.62
C LEU A 73 -0.55 5.57 -2.31
N SER A 74 -1.76 5.05 -2.41
CA SER A 74 -2.67 4.79 -1.29
C SER A 74 -2.99 3.30 -1.23
N ASP A 75 -2.98 2.74 -0.02
CA ASP A 75 -3.38 1.34 0.18
C ASP A 75 -4.27 1.19 1.42
N TYR A 76 -5.34 0.45 1.26
CA TYR A 76 -6.31 0.13 2.31
C TYR A 76 -5.75 -0.86 3.35
N ALA A 77 -4.52 -1.32 3.18
CA ALA A 77 -3.84 -2.24 4.07
C ALA A 77 -3.95 -1.78 5.53
N HIS A 78 -4.50 -2.62 6.37
CA HIS A 78 -4.80 -2.32 7.78
C HIS A 78 -4.60 -3.52 8.71
N HIS A 79 -4.16 -4.66 8.17
CA HIS A 79 -3.69 -5.83 8.90
C HIS A 79 -2.17 -5.97 8.71
N PRO A 80 -1.39 -6.45 9.70
CA PRO A 80 0.07 -6.53 9.58
C PRO A 80 0.56 -7.24 8.32
N LYS A 81 -0.07 -8.35 7.95
CA LYS A 81 0.27 -9.11 6.74
C LYS A 81 0.07 -8.28 5.46
N GLU A 82 -1.01 -7.51 5.39
CA GLU A 82 -1.28 -6.63 4.25
C GLU A 82 -0.24 -5.52 4.17
N ILE A 83 0.06 -4.86 5.31
CA ILE A 83 1.07 -3.81 5.39
C ILE A 83 2.45 -4.34 5.03
N TYR A 84 2.79 -5.56 5.51
CA TYR A 84 4.05 -6.21 5.15
C TYR A 84 4.16 -6.42 3.63
N GLN A 85 3.10 -6.91 2.98
CA GLN A 85 3.10 -7.11 1.53
C GLN A 85 3.22 -5.78 0.77
N SER A 86 2.52 -4.74 1.21
CA SER A 86 2.60 -3.41 0.61
C SER A 86 3.99 -2.80 0.80
N ALA A 87 4.53 -2.84 2.02
CA ALA A 87 5.87 -2.33 2.33
C ALA A 87 6.97 -3.08 1.57
N LYS A 88 6.87 -4.40 1.49
CA LYS A 88 7.79 -5.23 0.70
C LYS A 88 7.71 -4.90 -0.79
N SER A 89 6.49 -4.83 -1.33
CA SER A 89 6.28 -4.56 -2.76
C SER A 89 6.79 -3.18 -3.15
N ILE A 90 6.51 -2.14 -2.36
CA ILE A 90 6.99 -0.79 -2.68
C ILE A 90 8.52 -0.70 -2.57
N ARG A 91 9.13 -1.39 -1.60
CA ARG A 91 10.57 -1.48 -1.45
C ARG A 91 11.23 -2.20 -2.63
N GLU A 92 10.64 -3.29 -3.12
CA GLU A 92 11.16 -4.02 -4.29
C GLU A 92 11.06 -3.20 -5.58
N LEU A 93 10.00 -2.39 -5.74
CA LEU A 93 9.82 -1.52 -6.89
C LEU A 93 10.76 -0.30 -6.88
N TYR A 94 11.09 0.22 -5.70
CA TYR A 94 11.85 1.47 -5.51
C TYR A 94 13.01 1.28 -4.53
N LYS A 95 13.93 0.35 -4.87
CA LYS A 95 15.04 -0.09 -3.99
C LYS A 95 15.95 1.04 -3.53
N ASP A 96 16.21 2.01 -4.41
CA ASP A 96 17.18 3.08 -4.21
C ASP A 96 16.54 4.42 -3.80
N LYS A 97 15.20 4.43 -3.61
CA LYS A 97 14.47 5.63 -3.21
C LYS A 97 14.13 5.63 -1.73
N HIS A 98 14.10 6.82 -1.14
CA HIS A 98 13.59 7.01 0.21
C HIS A 98 12.06 6.85 0.24
N ILE A 99 11.58 5.93 1.08
CA ILE A 99 10.15 5.60 1.18
C ILE A 99 9.62 6.05 2.53
N THR A 100 8.68 7.00 2.50
CA THR A 100 7.93 7.47 3.66
C THR A 100 6.56 6.85 3.68
N ALA A 101 6.16 6.27 4.81
CA ALA A 101 4.79 5.81 5.05
C ALA A 101 4.07 6.72 6.03
N ILE A 102 2.83 7.09 5.72
CA ILE A 102 1.89 7.64 6.71
C ILE A 102 0.89 6.53 7.03
N PHE A 103 0.85 6.10 8.29
CA PHE A 103 0.00 4.99 8.72
C PHE A 103 -0.96 5.39 9.82
N GLN A 104 -2.24 5.12 9.61
CA GLN A 104 -3.28 5.20 10.63
C GLN A 104 -3.67 3.80 11.11
N PRO A 105 -3.31 3.39 12.34
CA PRO A 105 -3.79 2.13 12.89
C PRO A 105 -5.32 2.12 12.98
N HIS A 106 -5.92 0.98 12.69
CA HIS A 106 -7.36 0.80 12.70
C HIS A 106 -7.76 -0.21 13.79
N LEU A 107 -8.62 0.21 14.74
CA LEU A 107 -9.10 -0.51 15.91
C LEU A 107 -8.07 -0.60 17.06
N TYR A 108 -8.54 -0.35 18.26
CA TYR A 108 -7.74 -0.50 19.49
C TYR A 108 -7.38 -1.97 19.73
N THR A 109 -8.34 -2.88 19.57
CA THR A 109 -8.10 -4.32 19.76
C THR A 109 -7.02 -4.83 18.82
N ARG A 110 -7.07 -4.47 17.54
CA ARG A 110 -6.06 -4.89 16.55
C ARG A 110 -4.69 -4.29 16.87
N THR A 111 -4.63 -3.01 17.27
CA THR A 111 -3.38 -2.38 17.65
C THR A 111 -2.77 -3.07 18.86
N ARG A 112 -3.56 -3.34 19.90
CA ARG A 112 -3.12 -4.09 21.10
C ARG A 112 -2.54 -5.45 20.75
N ASP A 113 -3.23 -6.19 19.88
CA ASP A 113 -2.89 -7.59 19.59
C ASP A 113 -1.71 -7.71 18.62
N PHE A 114 -1.49 -6.72 17.73
CA PHE A 114 -0.56 -6.82 16.62
C PHE A 114 0.46 -5.67 16.51
N TYR A 115 0.66 -4.83 17.53
CA TYR A 115 1.55 -3.67 17.44
C TYR A 115 2.99 -4.04 17.05
N LYS A 116 3.50 -5.19 17.50
CA LYS A 116 4.85 -5.68 17.12
C LYS A 116 4.91 -6.05 15.65
N ASP A 117 3.91 -6.76 15.16
CA ASP A 117 3.83 -7.19 13.75
C ASP A 117 3.67 -5.97 12.82
N PHE A 118 2.92 -4.94 13.25
CA PHE A 118 2.85 -3.67 12.56
C PHE A 118 4.20 -2.97 12.50
N ALA A 119 4.90 -2.89 13.62
CA ALA A 119 6.22 -2.28 13.69
C ALA A 119 7.23 -3.03 12.82
N GLU A 120 7.20 -4.36 12.81
CA GLU A 120 8.06 -5.18 11.95
C GLU A 120 7.81 -4.90 10.47
N ALA A 121 6.53 -4.88 10.05
CA ALA A 121 6.14 -4.63 8.67
C ALA A 121 6.53 -3.22 8.20
N LEU A 122 6.24 -2.21 9.01
CA LEU A 122 6.57 -0.81 8.72
C LEU A 122 8.07 -0.54 8.71
N SER A 123 8.85 -1.30 9.49
CA SER A 123 10.32 -1.18 9.55
C SER A 123 11.05 -1.65 8.28
N LEU A 124 10.33 -2.07 7.25
CA LEU A 124 10.87 -2.26 5.89
C LEU A 124 11.06 -0.93 5.14
N LEU A 125 10.52 0.16 5.68
CA LEU A 125 10.53 1.50 5.07
C LEU A 125 11.53 2.41 5.78
N ASP A 126 11.90 3.53 5.15
CA ASP A 126 12.93 4.44 5.68
C ASP A 126 12.35 5.40 6.72
N GLU A 127 11.10 5.82 6.51
CA GLU A 127 10.41 6.75 7.39
C GLU A 127 8.96 6.34 7.63
N VAL A 128 8.53 6.40 8.89
CA VAL A 128 7.18 6.03 9.31
C VAL A 128 6.56 7.16 10.13
N VAL A 129 5.48 7.71 9.61
CA VAL A 129 4.66 8.73 10.29
C VAL A 129 3.38 8.06 10.76
N LEU A 130 3.18 8.03 12.07
CA LEU A 130 1.99 7.43 12.68
C LEU A 130 0.99 8.51 13.06
N THR A 131 -0.29 8.24 12.85
CA THR A 131 -1.36 9.04 13.44
C THR A 131 -2.01 8.30 14.59
N GLU A 132 -2.97 8.95 15.27
CA GLU A 132 -3.79 8.30 16.29
C GLU A 132 -4.61 7.14 15.69
N ILE A 133 -4.95 6.19 16.55
CA ILE A 133 -5.78 5.04 16.15
C ILE A 133 -7.16 5.51 15.68
N TYR A 134 -7.60 5.01 14.53
CA TYR A 134 -8.98 5.16 14.09
C TYR A 134 -9.86 4.12 14.82
N PRO A 135 -10.76 4.56 15.71
CA PRO A 135 -11.48 3.66 16.60
C PRO A 135 -12.58 2.86 15.91
N ALA A 136 -13.09 3.34 14.76
CA ALA A 136 -14.31 2.86 14.12
C ALA A 136 -15.50 2.80 15.13
N ARG A 137 -15.80 1.61 15.67
CA ARG A 137 -16.89 1.41 16.63
C ARG A 137 -16.40 0.99 18.01
N GLU A 138 -15.08 0.93 18.21
CA GLU A 138 -14.50 0.54 19.49
C GLU A 138 -14.37 1.73 20.45
N LEU A 139 -14.48 1.45 21.74
CA LEU A 139 -14.10 2.39 22.78
C LEU A 139 -12.59 2.34 23.01
N PRO A 140 -11.98 3.44 23.45
CA PRO A 140 -10.57 3.46 23.81
C PRO A 140 -10.23 2.38 24.85
N ILE A 141 -9.10 1.72 24.66
CA ILE A 141 -8.56 0.75 25.61
C ILE A 141 -7.38 1.44 26.33
N GLU A 142 -7.40 1.41 27.65
CA GLU A 142 -6.34 2.02 28.47
C GLU A 142 -4.95 1.47 28.09
N GLY A 143 -3.98 2.35 27.90
CA GLY A 143 -2.61 2.00 27.51
C GLY A 143 -2.43 1.61 26.03
N VAL A 144 -3.51 1.60 25.22
CA VAL A 144 -3.44 1.25 23.80
C VAL A 144 -3.49 2.50 22.93
N THR A 145 -2.35 2.89 22.40
CA THR A 145 -2.20 4.01 21.47
C THR A 145 -1.23 3.64 20.35
N SER A 146 -1.08 4.50 19.35
CA SER A 146 -0.08 4.34 18.29
C SER A 146 1.36 4.34 18.82
N GLN A 147 1.58 4.81 20.06
CA GLN A 147 2.87 4.75 20.74
C GLN A 147 3.40 3.32 20.85
N LEU A 148 2.52 2.32 21.01
CA LEU A 148 2.93 0.91 21.03
C LEU A 148 3.66 0.50 19.75
N ILE A 149 3.19 0.95 18.59
CA ILE A 149 3.86 0.70 17.32
C ILE A 149 5.15 1.50 17.22
N TYR A 150 5.08 2.80 17.56
CA TYR A 150 6.21 3.72 17.51
C TYR A 150 7.42 3.22 18.29
N ASP A 151 7.21 2.74 19.51
CA ASP A 151 8.28 2.26 20.40
C ASP A 151 8.93 0.95 19.92
N ASN A 152 8.20 0.18 19.08
CA ASN A 152 8.65 -1.10 18.55
C ASN A 152 9.20 -1.02 17.11
N LEU A 153 9.19 0.15 16.47
CA LEU A 153 9.87 0.34 15.19
C LEU A 153 11.38 0.13 15.36
N LYS A 154 11.98 -0.56 14.38
CA LYS A 154 13.42 -0.89 14.42
C LYS A 154 14.29 0.37 14.44
N GLU A 155 15.47 0.23 15.02
CA GLU A 155 16.50 1.24 14.96
C GLU A 155 16.89 1.55 13.51
N GLY A 156 17.12 2.83 13.21
CA GLY A 156 17.44 3.30 11.86
C GLY A 156 16.21 3.75 11.04
N VAL A 157 14.99 3.38 11.43
CA VAL A 157 13.77 3.92 10.82
C VAL A 157 13.52 5.32 11.38
N LYS A 158 13.47 6.34 10.51
CA LYS A 158 13.02 7.67 10.91
C LYS A 158 11.53 7.60 11.27
N LYS A 159 11.15 8.12 12.43
CA LYS A 159 9.79 7.97 12.95
C LYS A 159 9.25 9.24 13.56
N GLU A 160 7.99 9.52 13.29
CA GLU A 160 7.26 10.66 13.81
C GLU A 160 5.82 10.28 14.17
N MET A 161 5.25 10.98 15.15
CA MET A 161 3.81 10.90 15.45
C MET A 161 3.18 12.28 15.26
N ILE A 162 2.11 12.32 14.48
CA ILE A 162 1.35 13.54 14.20
C ILE A 162 -0.15 13.29 14.41
N HIS A 163 -0.92 14.36 14.61
CA HIS A 163 -2.37 14.23 14.56
C HIS A 163 -2.84 14.07 13.11
N LYS A 164 -3.93 13.31 12.88
CA LYS A 164 -4.47 13.11 11.53
C LYS A 164 -4.79 14.42 10.80
N ASP A 165 -5.18 15.46 11.56
CA ASP A 165 -5.52 16.75 11.00
C ASP A 165 -4.27 17.54 10.53
N ASP A 166 -3.09 17.15 11.00
CA ASP A 166 -1.80 17.75 10.61
C ASP A 166 -1.17 17.08 9.39
N VAL A 167 -1.75 15.97 8.89
CA VAL A 167 -1.19 15.21 7.75
C VAL A 167 -1.04 16.08 6.50
N LEU A 168 -2.01 16.92 6.18
CA LEU A 168 -1.91 17.82 5.01
C LEU A 168 -0.81 18.88 5.18
N HIS A 169 -0.62 19.38 6.42
CA HIS A 169 0.48 20.28 6.73
C HIS A 169 1.83 19.58 6.60
N PHE A 170 1.95 18.38 7.15
CA PHE A 170 3.13 17.53 7.01
C PHE A 170 3.50 17.32 5.53
N VAL A 171 2.53 16.89 4.72
CA VAL A 171 2.74 16.68 3.27
C VAL A 171 3.13 17.97 2.56
N LYS A 172 2.57 19.11 2.97
CA LYS A 172 2.91 20.44 2.39
C LYS A 172 4.34 20.85 2.68
N THR A 173 4.88 20.52 3.86
CA THR A 173 6.19 20.99 4.35
C THR A 173 7.33 20.03 4.11
N HIS A 174 7.05 18.78 3.69
CA HIS A 174 8.06 17.77 3.44
C HIS A 174 8.14 17.39 1.96
N ASP A 175 9.32 17.01 1.53
CA ASP A 175 9.56 16.49 0.19
C ASP A 175 9.67 14.96 0.24
N PHE A 176 9.18 14.28 -0.79
CA PHE A 176 9.13 12.83 -0.89
C PHE A 176 9.67 12.35 -2.23
N GLU A 177 10.39 11.24 -2.21
CA GLU A 177 10.65 10.45 -3.41
C GLU A 177 9.53 9.42 -3.62
N VAL A 178 9.18 8.71 -2.53
CA VAL A 178 8.06 7.76 -2.51
C VAL A 178 7.25 7.98 -1.24
N LEU A 179 5.97 8.27 -1.38
CA LEU A 179 5.01 8.38 -0.28
C LEU A 179 3.95 7.30 -0.41
N ILE A 180 3.73 6.54 0.67
CA ILE A 180 2.61 5.61 0.77
C ILE A 180 1.72 5.98 1.96
N VAL A 181 0.42 6.10 1.72
CA VAL A 181 -0.60 6.25 2.78
C VAL A 181 -1.25 4.89 3.01
N LEU A 182 -1.19 4.42 4.25
CA LEU A 182 -1.67 3.11 4.67
C LEU A 182 -2.80 3.23 5.69
N GLY A 183 -3.83 2.43 5.52
CA GLY A 183 -4.90 2.30 6.52
C GLY A 183 -6.31 2.34 5.94
N ALA A 184 -7.28 1.88 6.75
CA ALA A 184 -8.70 1.80 6.43
C ALA A 184 -9.55 2.87 7.14
N GLY A 185 -8.89 3.92 7.64
CA GLY A 185 -9.51 4.94 8.48
C GLY A 185 -9.76 6.27 7.76
N ALA A 186 -9.77 7.35 8.54
CA ALA A 186 -10.08 8.70 8.07
C ALA A 186 -9.03 9.28 7.10
N LEU A 187 -7.80 8.77 7.11
CA LEU A 187 -6.74 9.21 6.19
C LEU A 187 -7.10 9.04 4.72
N ASP A 188 -7.89 8.05 4.41
CA ASP A 188 -8.34 7.80 3.04
C ASP A 188 -9.11 8.99 2.44
N ASN A 189 -9.88 9.69 3.26
CA ASN A 189 -10.59 10.91 2.85
C ASN A 189 -9.65 12.07 2.50
N GLN A 190 -8.39 12.02 2.93
CA GLN A 190 -7.39 13.05 2.65
C GLN A 190 -6.58 12.76 1.38
N VAL A 191 -6.62 11.53 0.86
CA VAL A 191 -5.84 11.12 -0.34
C VAL A 191 -6.06 12.05 -1.54
N PRO A 192 -7.28 12.50 -1.88
CA PRO A 192 -7.47 13.44 -2.98
C PRO A 192 -6.78 14.80 -2.75
N GLN A 193 -6.80 15.29 -1.50
CA GLN A 193 -6.16 16.55 -1.15
C GLN A 193 -4.63 16.42 -1.15
N ILE A 194 -4.10 15.30 -0.64
CA ILE A 194 -2.67 14.95 -0.70
C ILE A 194 -2.21 14.92 -2.15
N THR A 195 -2.97 14.24 -3.03
CA THR A 195 -2.67 14.17 -4.47
C THR A 195 -2.58 15.55 -5.10
N LYS A 196 -3.54 16.43 -4.78
CA LYS A 196 -3.55 17.81 -5.29
C LYS A 196 -2.35 18.62 -4.80
N LEU A 197 -2.01 18.50 -3.51
CA LEU A 197 -0.84 19.18 -2.93
C LEU A 197 0.46 18.72 -3.58
N LEU A 198 0.65 17.42 -3.74
CA LEU A 198 1.85 16.86 -4.33
C LEU A 198 2.01 17.22 -5.80
N ASN A 199 0.92 17.22 -6.59
CA ASN A 199 0.94 17.66 -7.98
C ASN A 199 1.29 19.16 -8.13
N SER A 200 1.00 19.98 -7.10
CA SER A 200 1.36 21.41 -7.14
C SER A 200 2.83 21.69 -6.81
N LYS A 201 3.57 20.70 -6.30
CA LYS A 201 5.00 20.75 -5.98
C LYS A 201 5.91 20.19 -7.09
N SER A 202 5.33 19.47 -8.05
CA SER A 202 6.04 18.70 -9.10
C SER A 202 6.43 19.56 -10.30
#